data_95172b0a0497e55c9b3fc7283b6b3ee2
#
_entry.id   95172b0a0497e55c9b3fc7283b6b3ee2
#
_cell.length_a   1.000
_cell.length_b   1.000
_cell.length_c   1.000
_cell.angle_alpha   90.00
_cell.angle_beta   90.00
_cell.angle_gamma   90.00
#
_symmetry.space_group_name_H-M   'P 1'
#
loop_
_entity.id
_entity.type
_entity.pdbx_description
1 polymer ?
#
loop_
_entity_poly.entity_id
_entity_poly.type
_entity_poly.pdbx_seq_one_letter_code
_entity_poly.pdbx_strand_id
1 'polypeptide(L)'
;MNAAEQFRPLLSETAFSTWVACFGPWIGSDWKNVSLHQAGAFFRKQLLTKPAHAHKADDEGPAWQQGARSGWLLLRGPSSEFWFDKWLAHLCSRGVQFHWQEKLHEFAYDGAKITGARLTSGLRIEADVHVLAINPFYAAEILERTPELAKLDQLCRFRALVQDGPHVQVSFRIAFAQRIRWPRPRCALVVADSEFNLTLFAEEQVWAPDVELGEGIASLWTGTSCVSSVPGQLYGLPVARCTESQFIEEIKAQLLRCGALDALIREANAGRTLATFQIEHIEVWHEWKFSPDGIQGRQPKWVNTTHTQRWQPTQATPVPNLILAGAHTRTDADVWSLEAAVESGWRAARMIEPEVRVLPQYRPAWLRLLGAFDDFLYRLGAPHVLVVVPSAVVVGLVIVAGVLLLSHQRA
;
A
#
# COMPACT_ATOMS: atom_id res chain seq x y z
N MET A 1 3.37 -14.22 -12.03
CA MET A 1 2.50 -15.15 -11.28
C MET A 1 1.69 -14.33 -10.30
N ASN A 2 0.40 -14.58 -10.23
CA ASN A 2 -0.56 -13.90 -9.36
C ASN A 2 -0.54 -14.57 -7.97
N ALA A 3 -0.57 -13.78 -6.90
CA ALA A 3 -0.55 -14.30 -5.54
C ALA A 3 -1.77 -15.19 -5.24
N ALA A 4 -2.95 -14.81 -5.74
CA ALA A 4 -4.17 -15.56 -5.57
C ALA A 4 -4.10 -16.97 -6.15
N GLU A 5 -3.67 -17.08 -7.39
CA GLU A 5 -3.53 -18.36 -8.09
C GLU A 5 -2.56 -19.30 -7.38
N GLN A 6 -1.51 -18.72 -6.77
CA GLN A 6 -0.51 -19.49 -6.05
C GLN A 6 -1.01 -20.02 -4.71
N PHE A 7 -1.76 -19.20 -3.96
CA PHE A 7 -2.15 -19.56 -2.60
C PHE A 7 -3.47 -20.31 -2.51
N ARG A 8 -4.40 -20.11 -3.47
CA ARG A 8 -5.71 -20.77 -3.45
C ARG A 8 -5.64 -22.30 -3.30
N PRO A 9 -4.78 -23.02 -4.03
CA PRO A 9 -4.69 -24.47 -3.89
C PRO A 9 -4.14 -24.93 -2.54
N LEU A 10 -3.47 -24.05 -1.79
CA LEU A 10 -2.80 -24.38 -0.54
C LEU A 10 -3.65 -24.09 0.70
N LEU A 11 -4.81 -23.44 0.54
CA LEU A 11 -5.65 -22.95 1.62
C LEU A 11 -7.05 -23.56 1.52
N SER A 12 -7.69 -23.83 2.68
CA SER A 12 -9.13 -24.10 2.72
C SER A 12 -9.90 -22.86 2.26
N GLU A 13 -11.15 -23.03 1.81
CA GLU A 13 -11.97 -21.90 1.35
C GLU A 13 -12.12 -20.81 2.43
N THR A 14 -12.30 -21.22 3.70
CA THR A 14 -12.38 -20.27 4.82
C THR A 14 -11.05 -19.53 5.06
N ALA A 15 -9.94 -20.25 5.07
CA ALA A 15 -8.62 -19.63 5.23
C ALA A 15 -8.30 -18.69 4.07
N PHE A 16 -8.69 -19.08 2.87
CA PHE A 16 -8.51 -18.30 1.67
C PHE A 16 -9.33 -17.00 1.69
N SER A 17 -10.63 -17.06 2.01
CA SER A 17 -11.49 -15.88 2.09
C SER A 17 -11.01 -14.91 3.19
N THR A 18 -10.60 -15.44 4.35
CA THR A 18 -10.02 -14.63 5.42
C THR A 18 -8.73 -13.95 4.99
N TRP A 19 -7.87 -14.69 4.29
CA TRP A 19 -6.60 -14.17 3.79
C TRP A 19 -6.79 -13.08 2.74
N VAL A 20 -7.71 -13.29 1.80
CA VAL A 20 -8.11 -12.30 0.79
C VAL A 20 -8.61 -11.03 1.45
N ALA A 21 -9.50 -11.16 2.43
CA ALA A 21 -10.08 -10.03 3.12
C ALA A 21 -9.01 -9.17 3.83
N CYS A 22 -7.97 -9.78 4.40
CA CYS A 22 -6.88 -9.06 5.04
C CYS A 22 -5.90 -8.45 4.03
N PHE A 23 -5.70 -9.11 2.90
CA PHE A 23 -4.63 -8.77 1.96
C PHE A 23 -4.95 -7.59 1.06
N GLY A 24 -6.19 -7.51 0.58
CA GLY A 24 -6.67 -6.41 -0.26
C GLY A 24 -6.42 -5.04 0.38
N PRO A 25 -6.84 -4.82 1.64
CA PRO A 25 -6.61 -3.58 2.36
C PRO A 25 -5.13 -3.21 2.50
N TRP A 26 -4.28 -4.18 2.78
CA TRP A 26 -2.86 -3.94 3.00
C TRP A 26 -2.12 -3.52 1.74
N ILE A 27 -2.53 -4.04 0.60
CA ILE A 27 -1.94 -3.71 -0.69
C ILE A 27 -2.72 -2.57 -1.36
N GLY A 28 -3.94 -2.32 -0.88
CA GLY A 28 -4.82 -1.30 -1.42
C GLY A 28 -5.29 -1.62 -2.83
N SER A 29 -5.51 -2.88 -3.14
CA SER A 29 -6.01 -3.38 -4.43
C SER A 29 -6.68 -4.72 -4.25
N ASP A 30 -7.52 -5.11 -5.20
CA ASP A 30 -7.98 -6.48 -5.32
C ASP A 30 -6.76 -7.39 -5.43
N TRP A 31 -6.60 -8.29 -4.46
CA TRP A 31 -5.47 -9.21 -4.36
C TRP A 31 -5.30 -10.11 -5.59
N LYS A 32 -6.34 -10.30 -6.41
CA LYS A 32 -6.28 -11.01 -7.70
C LYS A 32 -5.35 -10.33 -8.69
N ASN A 33 -5.09 -9.03 -8.52
CA ASN A 33 -4.23 -8.25 -9.39
C ASN A 33 -2.78 -8.19 -8.88
N VAL A 34 -2.54 -8.59 -7.64
CA VAL A 34 -1.24 -8.45 -6.98
C VAL A 34 -0.27 -9.52 -7.44
N SER A 35 0.95 -9.11 -7.78
CA SER A 35 2.02 -10.06 -8.09
C SER A 35 2.45 -10.83 -6.84
N LEU A 36 2.84 -12.10 -7.03
CA LEU A 36 3.41 -12.91 -5.94
C LEU A 36 4.66 -12.27 -5.35
N HIS A 37 5.45 -11.60 -6.18
CA HIS A 37 6.65 -10.85 -5.75
C HIS A 37 6.29 -9.72 -4.77
N GLN A 38 5.31 -8.88 -5.10
CA GLN A 38 4.87 -7.80 -4.22
C GLN A 38 4.26 -8.34 -2.92
N ALA A 39 3.45 -9.41 -3.02
CA ALA A 39 2.92 -10.10 -1.86
C ALA A 39 4.05 -10.56 -0.93
N GLY A 40 5.06 -11.23 -1.48
CA GLY A 40 6.24 -11.70 -0.74
C GLY A 40 7.06 -10.56 -0.14
N ALA A 41 7.27 -9.47 -0.87
CA ALA A 41 7.97 -8.29 -0.37
C ALA A 41 7.21 -7.64 0.80
N PHE A 42 5.89 -7.55 0.71
CA PHE A 42 5.04 -7.05 1.77
C PHE A 42 5.09 -7.95 3.01
N PHE A 43 4.92 -9.27 2.87
CA PHE A 43 5.04 -10.21 3.99
C PHE A 43 6.42 -10.16 4.64
N ARG A 44 7.48 -10.10 3.84
CA ARG A 44 8.84 -9.94 4.38
C ARG A 44 8.92 -8.73 5.32
N LYS A 45 8.37 -7.59 4.91
CA LYS A 45 8.33 -6.40 5.76
C LYS A 45 7.54 -6.61 7.04
N GLN A 46 6.35 -7.19 6.94
CA GLN A 46 5.48 -7.43 8.09
C GLN A 46 6.09 -8.39 9.11
N LEU A 47 6.66 -9.50 8.65
CA LEU A 47 7.17 -10.56 9.51
C LEU A 47 8.59 -10.28 10.02
N LEU A 48 9.39 -9.55 9.23
CA LEU A 48 10.81 -9.36 9.50
C LEU A 48 11.15 -7.94 9.95
N THR A 49 10.16 -7.06 10.13
CA THR A 49 10.40 -5.74 10.70
C THR A 49 11.02 -5.89 12.07
N LYS A 50 12.22 -5.35 12.22
CA LYS A 50 13.01 -5.53 13.44
C LYS A 50 12.40 -4.73 14.58
N PRO A 51 12.03 -5.35 15.71
CA PRO A 51 11.54 -4.64 16.89
C PRO A 51 12.54 -3.63 17.47
N ALA A 52 13.83 -3.76 17.13
CA ALA A 52 14.91 -2.95 17.68
C ALA A 52 14.93 -1.48 17.20
N HIS A 53 14.13 -1.13 16.19
CA HIS A 53 13.87 0.28 15.88
C HIS A 53 12.57 0.79 16.50
N ALA A 54 11.82 -0.07 17.19
CA ALA A 54 10.97 0.45 18.24
C ALA A 54 11.94 1.22 19.15
N HIS A 55 11.96 2.56 19.02
CA HIS A 55 12.50 3.40 20.05
C HIS A 55 12.08 2.77 21.38
N LYS A 56 12.95 2.74 22.36
CA LYS A 56 12.50 2.63 23.73
C LYS A 56 11.32 3.57 23.79
N ALA A 57 10.11 3.03 23.61
CA ALA A 57 8.91 3.81 23.75
C ALA A 57 9.07 4.33 25.17
N ASP A 58 9.22 5.63 25.28
CA ASP A 58 8.89 6.26 26.53
C ASP A 58 7.52 5.69 26.83
N ASP A 59 7.39 4.94 27.92
CA ASP A 59 6.30 3.98 28.19
C ASP A 59 4.93 4.63 28.34
N GLU A 60 4.76 5.86 27.92
CA GLU A 60 3.58 6.72 28.04
C GLU A 60 2.65 6.71 26.82
N GLY A 61 2.94 5.95 25.78
CA GLY A 61 2.05 5.81 24.63
C GLY A 61 0.79 4.98 24.93
N PRO A 62 -0.31 5.14 24.16
CA PRO A 62 -1.49 4.30 24.27
C PRO A 62 -1.12 2.82 24.24
N ALA A 63 -1.84 1.97 25.00
CA ALA A 63 -1.53 0.55 25.18
C ALA A 63 -1.32 -0.24 23.88
N TRP A 64 -1.95 0.17 22.76
CA TRP A 64 -1.79 -0.43 21.45
C TRP A 64 -0.44 -0.06 20.78
N GLN A 65 0.14 1.12 21.06
CA GLN A 65 1.50 1.46 20.62
C GLN A 65 2.55 0.64 21.38
N GLN A 66 2.31 0.31 22.63
CA GLN A 66 3.17 -0.57 23.42
C GLN A 66 3.14 -2.01 22.89
N GLY A 67 1.99 -2.44 22.30
CA GLY A 67 1.85 -3.73 21.61
C GLY A 67 2.41 -3.76 20.18
N ALA A 68 2.63 -2.62 19.56
CA ALA A 68 3.11 -2.49 18.18
C ALA A 68 4.64 -2.69 18.06
N ARG A 69 5.16 -3.75 18.67
CA ARG A 69 6.55 -4.22 18.44
C ARG A 69 6.79 -4.61 16.97
N SER A 70 5.76 -4.48 16.12
CA SER A 70 5.77 -4.80 14.70
C SER A 70 6.40 -3.72 13.81
N GLY A 71 6.80 -2.57 14.34
CA GLY A 71 7.43 -1.49 13.56
C GLY A 71 6.48 -0.59 12.77
N TRP A 72 5.15 -0.75 12.88
CA TRP A 72 4.19 0.19 12.34
C TRP A 72 4.02 1.37 13.29
N LEU A 73 4.23 2.56 12.75
CA LEU A 73 3.95 3.82 13.45
C LEU A 73 2.70 4.42 12.82
N LEU A 74 1.74 4.80 13.66
CA LEU A 74 0.54 5.52 13.27
C LEU A 74 0.68 6.98 13.71
N LEU A 75 0.16 7.89 12.91
CA LEU A 75 0.14 9.30 13.26
C LEU A 75 -0.88 9.54 14.39
N ARG A 76 -0.54 10.43 15.29
CA ARG A 76 -1.40 10.82 16.42
C ARG A 76 -2.47 11.86 16.07
N GLY A 77 -2.68 12.10 14.78
CA GLY A 77 -3.65 13.04 14.25
C GLY A 77 -3.64 13.05 12.73
N PRO A 78 -4.40 13.94 12.09
CA PRO A 78 -4.45 14.06 10.64
C PRO A 78 -3.07 14.21 10.02
N SER A 79 -2.83 13.49 8.91
CA SER A 79 -1.52 13.49 8.24
C SER A 79 -1.12 14.88 7.72
N SER A 80 -2.08 15.73 7.36
CA SER A 80 -1.81 17.13 7.00
C SER A 80 -1.07 17.85 8.12
N GLU A 81 -1.67 17.89 9.31
CA GLU A 81 -1.18 18.69 10.45
C GLU A 81 0.02 18.03 11.15
N PHE A 82 -0.02 16.70 11.33
CA PHE A 82 0.97 15.98 12.14
C PHE A 82 2.21 15.58 11.35
N TRP A 83 2.15 15.66 10.02
CA TRP A 83 3.28 15.33 9.16
C TRP A 83 3.54 16.38 8.08
N PHE A 84 2.62 16.54 7.11
CA PHE A 84 2.91 17.30 5.90
C PHE A 84 3.12 18.78 6.12
N ASP A 85 2.33 19.45 6.96
CA ASP A 85 2.48 20.88 7.23
C ASP A 85 3.83 21.19 7.92
N LYS A 86 4.24 20.31 8.84
CA LYS A 86 5.54 20.44 9.51
C LYS A 86 6.70 20.24 8.55
N TRP A 87 6.56 19.29 7.67
CA TRP A 87 7.57 19.01 6.65
C TRP A 87 7.64 20.15 5.63
N LEU A 88 6.51 20.62 5.18
CA LEU A 88 6.39 21.78 4.29
C LEU A 88 7.05 23.02 4.91
N ALA A 89 6.71 23.35 6.15
CA ALA A 89 7.32 24.49 6.86
C ALA A 89 8.85 24.34 6.94
N HIS A 90 9.34 23.13 7.24
CA HIS A 90 10.78 22.87 7.27
C HIS A 90 11.42 23.07 5.88
N LEU A 91 10.84 22.56 4.81
CA LEU A 91 11.37 22.73 3.46
C LEU A 91 11.37 24.19 3.02
N CYS A 92 10.29 24.94 3.29
CA CYS A 92 10.23 26.38 3.05
C CYS A 92 11.35 27.13 3.81
N SER A 93 11.59 26.77 5.09
CA SER A 93 12.69 27.37 5.87
C SER A 93 14.08 27.09 5.31
N ARG A 94 14.19 26.06 4.47
CA ARG A 94 15.43 25.71 3.75
C ARG A 94 15.50 26.32 2.35
N GLY A 95 14.56 27.19 1.99
CA GLY A 95 14.55 27.90 0.71
C GLY A 95 13.84 27.16 -0.43
N VAL A 96 13.17 26.02 -0.15
CA VAL A 96 12.37 25.32 -1.16
C VAL A 96 11.15 26.18 -1.51
N GLN A 97 10.94 26.40 -2.80
CA GLN A 97 9.78 27.11 -3.34
C GLN A 97 8.75 26.13 -3.85
N PHE A 98 7.48 26.34 -3.47
CA PHE A 98 6.35 25.52 -3.90
C PHE A 98 5.45 26.32 -4.82
N HIS A 99 5.22 25.79 -6.03
CA HIS A 99 4.30 26.34 -7.00
C HIS A 99 2.99 25.55 -6.95
N TRP A 100 2.08 25.98 -6.08
CA TRP A 100 0.79 25.34 -5.89
C TRP A 100 -0.14 25.52 -7.09
N GLN A 101 -1.02 24.52 -7.31
CA GLN A 101 -2.01 24.50 -8.41
C GLN A 101 -1.39 24.47 -9.82
N GLU A 102 -0.07 24.28 -9.91
CA GLU A 102 0.64 24.13 -11.16
C GLU A 102 0.89 22.66 -11.51
N LYS A 103 0.72 22.33 -12.78
CA LYS A 103 0.99 21.00 -13.30
C LYS A 103 2.06 21.09 -14.39
N LEU A 104 2.99 20.14 -14.37
CA LEU A 104 3.89 19.95 -15.50
C LEU A 104 3.08 19.54 -16.73
N HIS A 105 3.25 20.29 -17.81
CA HIS A 105 2.61 20.02 -19.09
C HIS A 105 3.51 19.18 -20.01
N GLU A 106 4.75 19.64 -20.21
CA GLU A 106 5.73 18.94 -21.04
C GLU A 106 7.16 19.38 -20.68
N PHE A 107 8.13 18.61 -21.16
CA PHE A 107 9.53 18.99 -21.13
C PHE A 107 9.97 19.59 -22.47
N ALA A 108 10.81 20.61 -22.44
CA ALA A 108 11.59 21.05 -23.57
C ALA A 108 12.90 20.22 -23.60
N TYR A 109 13.08 19.43 -24.65
CA TYR A 109 14.23 18.53 -24.82
C TYR A 109 14.97 18.88 -26.13
N ASP A 110 16.28 19.04 -26.07
CA ASP A 110 17.10 19.42 -27.20
C ASP A 110 17.79 18.24 -27.93
N GLY A 111 17.47 17.03 -27.55
CA GLY A 111 18.10 15.80 -28.05
C GLY A 111 19.22 15.28 -27.15
N ALA A 112 19.70 16.09 -26.19
CA ALA A 112 20.77 15.73 -25.25
C ALA A 112 20.34 15.90 -23.79
N LYS A 113 19.64 16.99 -23.46
CA LYS A 113 19.22 17.32 -22.09
C LYS A 113 17.87 18.04 -22.06
N ILE A 114 17.26 18.09 -20.88
CA ILE A 114 16.10 18.95 -20.64
C ILE A 114 16.57 20.39 -20.55
N THR A 115 15.99 21.26 -21.36
CA THR A 115 16.26 22.71 -21.39
C THR A 115 15.22 23.53 -20.63
N GLY A 116 14.14 22.89 -20.18
CA GLY A 116 13.11 23.50 -19.37
C GLY A 116 11.89 22.60 -19.21
N ALA A 117 11.05 22.95 -18.26
CA ALA A 117 9.76 22.33 -17.99
C ALA A 117 8.66 23.38 -18.17
N ARG A 118 7.66 23.10 -19.00
CA ARG A 118 6.53 24.00 -19.23
C ARG A 118 5.34 23.53 -18.39
N LEU A 119 4.76 24.46 -17.63
CA LEU A 119 3.59 24.21 -16.79
C LEU A 119 2.29 24.49 -17.56
N THR A 120 1.16 24.03 -17.01
CA THR A 120 -0.17 24.25 -17.60
C THR A 120 -0.56 25.73 -17.68
N SER A 121 -0.02 26.58 -16.81
CA SER A 121 -0.18 28.04 -16.87
C SER A 121 0.61 28.70 -18.00
N GLY A 122 1.48 27.96 -18.68
CA GLY A 122 2.43 28.49 -19.67
C GLY A 122 3.77 28.93 -19.06
N LEU A 123 3.91 28.95 -17.74
CA LEU A 123 5.19 29.24 -17.08
C LEU A 123 6.23 28.20 -17.50
N ARG A 124 7.41 28.67 -17.85
CA ARG A 124 8.59 27.83 -18.11
C ARG A 124 9.55 27.90 -16.92
N ILE A 125 9.96 26.74 -16.45
CA ILE A 125 10.96 26.58 -15.39
C ILE A 125 12.22 25.99 -16.01
N GLU A 126 13.35 26.65 -15.78
CA GLU A 126 14.67 26.17 -16.14
C GLU A 126 15.44 25.78 -14.87
N ALA A 127 16.13 24.65 -14.94
CA ALA A 127 16.91 24.12 -13.83
C ALA A 127 18.06 23.27 -14.33
N ASP A 128 19.12 23.16 -13.53
CA ASP A 128 20.28 22.29 -13.83
C ASP A 128 19.88 20.82 -13.81
N VAL A 129 18.96 20.44 -12.92
CA VAL A 129 18.46 19.07 -12.76
C VAL A 129 16.94 19.09 -12.60
N HIS A 130 16.27 18.17 -13.28
CA HIS A 130 14.84 17.94 -13.20
C HIS A 130 14.58 16.59 -12.54
N VAL A 131 13.75 16.55 -11.50
CA VAL A 131 13.32 15.30 -10.85
C VAL A 131 11.85 15.08 -11.13
N LEU A 132 11.52 14.03 -11.90
CA LEU A 132 10.14 13.64 -12.20
C LEU A 132 9.66 12.69 -11.10
N ALA A 133 8.96 13.23 -10.10
CA ALA A 133 8.48 12.52 -8.91
C ALA A 133 6.95 12.50 -8.83
N ILE A 134 6.28 12.27 -9.94
CA ILE A 134 4.82 12.32 -10.07
C ILE A 134 4.24 10.93 -10.26
N ASN A 135 2.92 10.83 -10.14
CA ASN A 135 2.18 9.60 -10.40
C ASN A 135 2.47 9.05 -11.81
N PRO A 136 2.73 7.73 -11.97
CA PRO A 136 3.17 7.15 -13.24
C PRO A 136 2.16 7.33 -14.40
N PHE A 137 0.86 7.45 -14.13
CA PHE A 137 -0.13 7.76 -15.17
C PHE A 137 0.12 9.14 -15.77
N TYR A 138 0.34 10.15 -14.93
CA TYR A 138 0.66 11.49 -15.39
C TYR A 138 2.06 11.57 -16.01
N ALA A 139 3.01 10.80 -15.50
CA ALA A 139 4.34 10.72 -16.13
C ALA A 139 4.26 10.17 -17.55
N ALA A 140 3.46 9.10 -17.77
CA ALA A 140 3.22 8.56 -19.11
C ALA A 140 2.60 9.59 -20.04
N GLU A 141 1.58 10.32 -19.57
CA GLU A 141 0.90 11.37 -20.33
C GLU A 141 1.86 12.52 -20.73
N ILE A 142 2.73 12.96 -19.82
CA ILE A 142 3.71 14.01 -20.10
C ILE A 142 4.75 13.53 -21.10
N LEU A 143 5.23 12.30 -20.98
CA LEU A 143 6.19 11.71 -21.90
C LEU A 143 5.61 11.56 -23.32
N GLU A 144 4.32 11.25 -23.45
CA GLU A 144 3.64 11.19 -24.76
C GLU A 144 3.66 12.54 -25.49
N ARG A 145 3.70 13.67 -24.77
CA ARG A 145 3.81 15.02 -25.33
C ARG A 145 5.23 15.36 -25.78
N THR A 146 6.23 14.58 -25.39
CA THR A 146 7.63 14.71 -25.82
C THR A 146 8.11 13.36 -26.37
N PRO A 147 7.71 13.00 -27.63
CA PRO A 147 7.90 11.66 -28.18
C PRO A 147 9.35 11.19 -28.25
N GLU A 148 10.30 12.13 -28.35
CA GLU A 148 11.73 11.81 -28.33
C GLU A 148 12.17 11.26 -26.98
N LEU A 149 11.68 11.84 -25.87
CA LEU A 149 11.92 11.33 -24.53
C LEU A 149 11.24 9.98 -24.31
N ALA A 150 10.00 9.83 -24.78
CA ALA A 150 9.22 8.60 -24.59
C ALA A 150 9.87 7.36 -25.20
N LYS A 151 10.80 7.51 -26.14
CA LYS A 151 11.52 6.40 -26.79
C LYS A 151 12.77 5.95 -26.03
N LEU A 152 13.27 6.77 -25.11
CA LEU A 152 14.50 6.49 -24.38
C LEU A 152 14.31 5.40 -23.33
N ASP A 153 15.35 4.62 -23.06
CA ASP A 153 15.29 3.59 -21.99
C ASP A 153 14.89 4.23 -20.64
N GLN A 154 14.28 3.44 -19.78
CA GLN A 154 13.63 3.83 -18.56
C GLN A 154 12.34 4.68 -18.79
N LEU A 155 12.34 5.64 -19.71
CA LEU A 155 11.20 6.49 -20.00
C LEU A 155 10.15 5.77 -20.87
N CYS A 156 10.56 4.94 -21.82
CA CYS A 156 9.66 4.13 -22.64
C CYS A 156 8.87 3.09 -21.82
N ARG A 157 9.32 2.78 -20.61
CA ARG A 157 8.66 1.81 -19.71
C ARG A 157 7.35 2.32 -19.14
N PHE A 158 7.14 3.64 -19.03
CA PHE A 158 5.94 4.20 -18.40
C PHE A 158 4.66 3.76 -19.09
N ARG A 159 4.62 3.68 -20.42
CA ARG A 159 3.46 3.19 -21.14
C ARG A 159 3.06 1.76 -20.74
N ALA A 160 4.04 0.87 -20.61
CA ALA A 160 3.80 -0.51 -20.17
C ALA A 160 3.56 -0.59 -18.66
N LEU A 161 4.11 0.33 -17.87
CA LEU A 161 3.90 0.40 -16.43
C LEU A 161 2.45 0.72 -16.06
N VAL A 162 1.75 1.49 -16.89
CA VAL A 162 0.37 1.94 -16.64
C VAL A 162 -0.68 1.19 -17.48
N GLN A 163 -0.28 0.14 -18.18
CA GLN A 163 -1.15 -0.57 -19.14
C GLN A 163 -2.42 -1.18 -18.54
N ASP A 164 -2.39 -1.54 -17.24
CA ASP A 164 -3.53 -2.15 -16.54
C ASP A 164 -4.55 -1.09 -16.06
N GLY A 165 -4.29 0.18 -16.31
CA GLY A 165 -5.13 1.29 -15.85
C GLY A 165 -5.06 1.54 -14.35
N PRO A 166 -5.77 2.56 -13.86
CA PRO A 166 -5.80 2.91 -12.43
C PRO A 166 -6.67 1.93 -11.63
N HIS A 167 -6.22 1.64 -10.41
CA HIS A 167 -6.99 0.83 -9.47
C HIS A 167 -7.99 1.69 -8.71
N VAL A 168 -9.22 1.17 -8.58
CA VAL A 168 -10.28 1.82 -7.83
C VAL A 168 -10.29 1.29 -6.39
N GLN A 169 -9.99 2.19 -5.46
CA GLN A 169 -10.09 1.94 -4.01
C GLN A 169 -10.72 3.17 -3.39
N VAL A 170 -12.04 3.17 -3.26
CA VAL A 170 -12.78 4.34 -2.80
C VAL A 170 -12.63 4.50 -1.29
N SER A 171 -12.15 5.66 -0.85
CA SER A 171 -12.02 6.04 0.55
C SER A 171 -13.24 6.83 1.02
N PHE A 172 -13.61 6.62 2.27
CA PHE A 172 -14.76 7.25 2.91
C PHE A 172 -14.52 7.50 4.39
N ARG A 173 -15.35 8.34 5.00
CA ARG A 173 -15.40 8.60 6.44
C ARG A 173 -16.80 8.39 6.96
N ILE A 174 -16.91 7.90 8.19
CA ILE A 174 -18.18 7.77 8.89
C ILE A 174 -18.04 8.53 10.22
N ALA A 175 -18.87 9.53 10.39
CA ALA A 175 -18.91 10.37 11.59
C ALA A 175 -20.10 9.97 12.46
N PHE A 176 -19.86 9.82 13.77
CA PHE A 176 -20.89 9.47 14.76
C PHE A 176 -21.00 10.57 15.82
N ALA A 177 -22.24 10.94 16.16
CA ALA A 177 -22.52 11.88 17.24
C ALA A 177 -22.15 11.34 18.63
N GLN A 178 -22.10 10.01 18.77
CA GLN A 178 -21.81 9.38 20.06
C GLN A 178 -20.49 8.64 20.03
N ARG A 179 -19.82 8.62 21.19
CA ARG A 179 -18.58 7.86 21.36
C ARG A 179 -18.86 6.35 21.27
N ILE A 180 -18.22 5.69 20.31
CA ILE A 180 -18.19 4.24 20.19
C ILE A 180 -16.97 3.73 20.94
N ARG A 181 -17.20 2.84 21.93
CA ARG A 181 -16.14 2.21 22.69
C ARG A 181 -15.78 0.86 22.06
N TRP A 182 -14.54 0.47 22.26
CA TRP A 182 -13.99 -0.79 21.78
C TRP A 182 -13.55 -1.64 22.98
N PRO A 183 -13.76 -2.96 22.97
CA PRO A 183 -13.41 -3.82 24.11
C PRO A 183 -11.89 -3.90 24.32
N ARG A 184 -11.13 -3.64 23.27
CA ARG A 184 -9.66 -3.51 23.31
C ARG A 184 -9.25 -2.42 22.33
N PRO A 185 -8.09 -1.73 22.57
CA PRO A 185 -7.55 -0.81 21.59
C PRO A 185 -7.34 -1.50 20.24
N ARG A 186 -7.93 -0.95 19.20
CA ARG A 186 -7.85 -1.47 17.83
C ARG A 186 -7.63 -0.32 16.87
N CYS A 187 -6.59 -0.39 16.08
CA CYS A 187 -6.31 0.67 15.10
C CYS A 187 -7.00 0.41 13.76
N ALA A 188 -7.19 -0.84 13.38
CA ALA A 188 -7.79 -1.22 12.12
C ALA A 188 -8.73 -2.42 12.25
N LEU A 189 -9.76 -2.43 11.44
CA LEU A 189 -10.74 -3.49 11.29
C LEU A 189 -10.86 -3.85 9.82
N VAL A 190 -10.90 -5.14 9.53
CA VAL A 190 -11.24 -5.66 8.21
C VAL A 190 -12.59 -6.35 8.31
N VAL A 191 -13.56 -5.92 7.53
CA VAL A 191 -14.89 -6.53 7.43
C VAL A 191 -14.80 -7.65 6.39
N ALA A 192 -14.40 -8.82 6.85
CA ALA A 192 -14.02 -9.94 5.98
C ALA A 192 -15.18 -10.49 5.13
N ASP A 193 -16.39 -10.33 5.59
CA ASP A 193 -17.63 -10.79 4.95
C ASP A 193 -18.33 -9.69 4.14
N SER A 194 -17.68 -8.53 3.95
CA SER A 194 -18.21 -7.48 3.10
C SER A 194 -17.80 -7.71 1.64
N GLU A 195 -18.74 -7.52 0.71
CA GLU A 195 -18.53 -7.66 -0.72
C GLU A 195 -17.51 -6.65 -1.23
N PHE A 196 -17.49 -5.45 -0.64
CA PHE A 196 -16.56 -4.39 -1.00
C PHE A 196 -15.21 -4.50 -0.28
N ASN A 197 -15.03 -5.54 0.54
CA ASN A 197 -13.83 -5.74 1.35
C ASN A 197 -13.47 -4.47 2.14
N LEU A 198 -14.38 -4.05 3.00
CA LEU A 198 -14.25 -2.82 3.76
C LEU A 198 -13.16 -2.93 4.82
N THR A 199 -12.33 -1.91 4.89
CA THR A 199 -11.35 -1.74 5.96
C THR A 199 -11.59 -0.40 6.63
N LEU A 200 -11.58 -0.39 7.96
CA LEU A 200 -11.89 0.76 8.78
C LEU A 200 -10.75 1.04 9.76
N PHE A 201 -10.53 2.32 10.02
CA PHE A 201 -9.67 2.82 11.08
C PHE A 201 -10.52 3.69 12.00
N ALA A 202 -10.58 3.31 13.28
CA ALA A 202 -11.28 4.10 14.30
C ALA A 202 -10.32 5.18 14.80
N GLU A 203 -10.43 6.38 14.26
CA GLU A 203 -9.46 7.47 14.50
C GLU A 203 -9.43 7.90 15.96
N GLU A 204 -10.55 7.81 16.65
CA GLU A 204 -10.64 8.07 18.09
C GLU A 204 -9.82 7.09 18.95
N GLN A 205 -9.34 5.99 18.40
CA GLN A 205 -8.44 5.04 19.03
C GLN A 205 -6.96 5.34 18.75
N VAL A 206 -6.70 6.11 17.70
CA VAL A 206 -5.36 6.32 17.13
C VAL A 206 -4.87 7.72 17.40
N TRP A 207 -5.76 8.72 17.24
CA TRP A 207 -5.39 10.12 17.38
C TRP A 207 -5.24 10.50 18.86
N ALA A 208 -4.43 11.50 19.12
CA ALA A 208 -4.24 12.03 20.47
C ALA A 208 -5.58 12.59 21.02
N PRO A 209 -5.81 12.49 22.32
CA PRO A 209 -7.08 12.90 22.92
C PRO A 209 -7.43 14.38 22.71
N ASP A 210 -6.44 15.22 22.46
CA ASP A 210 -6.54 16.66 22.20
C ASP A 210 -6.79 16.99 20.72
N VAL A 211 -6.83 15.97 19.84
CA VAL A 211 -7.16 16.15 18.43
C VAL A 211 -8.67 16.08 18.24
N GLU A 212 -9.24 17.17 17.75
CA GLU A 212 -10.67 17.24 17.45
C GLU A 212 -11.04 16.38 16.23
N LEU A 213 -12.12 15.60 16.35
CA LEU A 213 -12.64 14.76 15.27
C LEU A 213 -13.57 15.53 14.31
N GLY A 214 -13.98 16.72 14.70
CA GLY A 214 -14.96 17.59 14.04
C GLY A 214 -16.05 18.05 15.02
N GLU A 215 -16.75 19.12 14.68
CA GLU A 215 -17.81 19.67 15.51
C GLU A 215 -18.96 18.66 15.68
N GLY A 216 -19.32 18.38 16.93
CA GLY A 216 -20.37 17.40 17.27
C GLY A 216 -20.01 15.93 17.01
N ILE A 217 -18.79 15.63 16.58
CA ILE A 217 -18.33 14.26 16.26
C ILE A 217 -17.61 13.66 17.46
N ALA A 218 -18.13 12.57 17.97
CA ALA A 218 -17.54 11.84 19.10
C ALA A 218 -16.76 10.57 18.67
N SER A 219 -17.07 9.98 17.53
CA SER A 219 -16.27 8.93 16.89
C SER A 219 -16.16 9.17 15.39
N LEU A 220 -14.99 8.94 14.83
CA LEU A 220 -14.69 9.08 13.40
C LEU A 220 -14.02 7.82 12.90
N TRP A 221 -14.62 7.18 11.91
CA TRP A 221 -14.03 6.03 11.24
C TRP A 221 -13.64 6.42 9.82
N THR A 222 -12.39 6.24 9.46
CA THR A 222 -11.95 6.32 8.07
C THR A 222 -11.92 4.92 7.47
N GLY A 223 -12.31 4.80 6.22
CA GLY A 223 -12.40 3.51 5.58
C GLY A 223 -12.06 3.52 4.11
N THR A 224 -11.86 2.31 3.59
CA THR A 224 -11.67 2.07 2.16
C THR A 224 -12.44 0.83 1.73
N SER A 225 -12.95 0.86 0.49
CA SER A 225 -13.38 -0.34 -0.23
C SER A 225 -12.22 -0.84 -1.08
N CYS A 226 -11.79 -2.09 -0.89
CA CYS A 226 -10.59 -2.62 -1.55
C CYS A 226 -10.90 -3.48 -2.77
N VAL A 227 -12.15 -3.95 -2.90
CA VAL A 227 -12.63 -4.72 -4.04
C VAL A 227 -13.69 -3.94 -4.77
N SER A 228 -13.46 -3.64 -6.05
CA SER A 228 -14.36 -2.83 -6.88
C SER A 228 -15.20 -3.63 -7.87
N SER A 229 -14.93 -4.92 -8.02
CA SER A 229 -15.52 -5.80 -9.04
C SER A 229 -16.64 -6.72 -8.53
N VAL A 230 -16.78 -6.87 -7.22
CA VAL A 230 -17.81 -7.73 -6.61
C VAL A 230 -19.08 -6.93 -6.41
N PRO A 231 -20.27 -7.44 -6.84
CA PRO A 231 -21.54 -6.77 -6.62
C PRO A 231 -21.90 -6.71 -5.13
N GLY A 232 -22.36 -5.54 -4.67
CA GLY A 232 -22.98 -5.40 -3.36
C GLY A 232 -24.36 -6.08 -3.29
N GLN A 233 -24.86 -6.35 -2.10
CA GLN A 233 -26.12 -7.08 -1.94
C GLN A 233 -27.37 -6.19 -2.06
N LEU A 234 -27.26 -4.92 -1.70
CA LEU A 234 -28.41 -4.02 -1.69
C LEU A 234 -28.84 -3.65 -3.12
N TYR A 235 -27.89 -3.33 -3.98
CA TYR A 235 -28.15 -2.88 -5.35
C TYR A 235 -27.72 -3.87 -6.43
N GLY A 236 -27.01 -4.94 -6.08
CA GLY A 236 -26.47 -5.89 -7.06
C GLY A 236 -25.40 -5.27 -7.99
N LEU A 237 -24.84 -4.14 -7.61
CA LEU A 237 -23.84 -3.40 -8.39
C LEU A 237 -22.46 -3.49 -7.77
N PRO A 238 -21.40 -3.68 -8.56
CA PRO A 238 -20.04 -3.54 -8.07
C PRO A 238 -19.72 -2.05 -7.80
N VAL A 239 -18.76 -1.78 -6.90
CA VAL A 239 -18.33 -0.41 -6.56
C VAL A 239 -18.14 0.45 -7.81
N ALA A 240 -17.46 -0.09 -8.81
CA ALA A 240 -17.16 0.64 -10.05
C ALA A 240 -18.41 1.13 -10.82
N ARG A 241 -19.61 0.64 -10.52
CA ARG A 241 -20.88 1.01 -11.17
C ARG A 241 -21.91 1.65 -10.25
N CYS A 242 -21.58 1.82 -8.97
CA CYS A 242 -22.46 2.54 -8.05
C CYS A 242 -22.47 4.04 -8.34
N THR A 243 -23.61 4.69 -8.09
CA THR A 243 -23.61 6.11 -7.78
C THR A 243 -23.02 6.34 -6.40
N GLU A 244 -22.67 7.57 -6.05
CA GLU A 244 -22.15 7.89 -4.71
C GLU A 244 -23.15 7.50 -3.61
N SER A 245 -24.44 7.83 -3.79
CA SER A 245 -25.48 7.45 -2.82
C SER A 245 -25.60 5.94 -2.68
N GLN A 246 -25.63 5.19 -3.77
CA GLN A 246 -25.67 3.73 -3.74
C GLN A 246 -24.45 3.13 -3.03
N PHE A 247 -23.27 3.69 -3.27
CA PHE A 247 -22.04 3.27 -2.58
C PHE A 247 -22.12 3.52 -1.07
N ILE A 248 -22.60 4.69 -0.64
CA ILE A 248 -22.79 5.03 0.77
C ILE A 248 -23.80 4.10 1.44
N GLU A 249 -24.92 3.82 0.79
CA GLU A 249 -25.94 2.92 1.32
C GLU A 249 -25.47 1.47 1.41
N GLU A 250 -24.70 0.99 0.43
CA GLU A 250 -24.08 -0.33 0.46
C GLU A 250 -23.07 -0.45 1.62
N ILE A 251 -22.20 0.55 1.82
CA ILE A 251 -21.26 0.58 2.95
C ILE A 251 -22.03 0.44 4.26
N LYS A 252 -23.06 1.26 4.45
CA LYS A 252 -23.89 1.23 5.65
C LYS A 252 -24.54 -0.15 5.86
N ALA A 253 -25.12 -0.71 4.80
CA ALA A 253 -25.75 -2.03 4.85
C ALA A 253 -24.76 -3.14 5.20
N GLN A 254 -23.58 -3.14 4.57
CA GLN A 254 -22.54 -4.13 4.82
C GLN A 254 -21.98 -4.05 6.24
N LEU A 255 -21.80 -2.85 6.79
CA LEU A 255 -21.36 -2.67 8.18
C LEU A 255 -22.41 -3.13 9.19
N LEU A 256 -23.68 -2.77 8.98
CA LEU A 256 -24.78 -3.15 9.86
C LEU A 256 -25.06 -4.66 9.84
N ARG A 257 -24.77 -5.33 8.74
CA ARG A 257 -24.91 -6.79 8.59
C ARG A 257 -23.75 -7.56 9.24
N CYS A 258 -22.60 -6.94 9.48
CA CYS A 258 -21.44 -7.61 10.04
C CYS A 258 -21.65 -7.97 11.50
N GLY A 259 -22.09 -9.23 11.77
CA GLY A 259 -22.36 -9.72 13.11
C GLY A 259 -21.13 -9.68 14.03
N ALA A 260 -19.94 -9.91 13.49
CA ALA A 260 -18.70 -9.85 14.26
C ALA A 260 -18.40 -8.42 14.74
N LEU A 261 -18.62 -7.42 13.88
CA LEU A 261 -18.49 -6.00 14.26
C LEU A 261 -19.52 -5.63 15.30
N ASP A 262 -20.80 -6.01 15.09
CA ASP A 262 -21.86 -5.72 16.04
C ASP A 262 -21.61 -6.36 17.42
N ALA A 263 -21.09 -7.59 17.47
CA ALA A 263 -20.72 -8.26 18.72
C ALA A 263 -19.64 -7.48 19.49
N LEU A 264 -18.59 -6.99 18.80
CA LEU A 264 -17.55 -6.16 19.41
C LEU A 264 -18.12 -4.84 19.96
N ILE A 265 -19.03 -4.20 19.21
CA ILE A 265 -19.67 -2.95 19.65
C ILE A 265 -20.54 -3.21 20.87
N ARG A 266 -21.36 -4.24 20.90
CA ARG A 266 -22.21 -4.62 22.04
C ARG A 266 -21.39 -4.88 23.31
N GLU A 267 -20.28 -5.60 23.19
CA GLU A 267 -19.38 -5.93 24.31
C GLU A 267 -18.93 -4.67 25.06
N ALA A 268 -18.57 -3.62 24.33
CA ALA A 268 -17.99 -2.41 24.92
C ALA A 268 -19.00 -1.29 25.20
N ASN A 269 -20.25 -1.40 24.73
CA ASN A 269 -21.23 -0.32 24.77
C ASN A 269 -22.54 -0.71 25.47
N ALA A 270 -22.46 -1.49 26.56
CA ALA A 270 -23.62 -1.91 27.36
C ALA A 270 -24.71 -2.59 26.53
N GLY A 271 -24.34 -3.45 25.59
CA GLY A 271 -25.28 -4.20 24.74
C GLY A 271 -25.86 -3.41 23.55
N ARG A 272 -25.50 -2.17 23.38
CA ARG A 272 -25.95 -1.36 22.24
C ARG A 272 -25.35 -1.89 20.93
N THR A 273 -26.18 -1.99 19.89
CA THR A 273 -25.76 -2.38 18.54
C THR A 273 -25.21 -1.21 17.76
N LEU A 274 -24.44 -1.47 16.70
CA LEU A 274 -23.96 -0.41 15.80
C LEU A 274 -25.13 0.42 15.24
N ALA A 275 -26.26 -0.21 14.93
CA ALA A 275 -27.46 0.45 14.40
C ALA A 275 -28.08 1.49 15.36
N THR A 276 -27.75 1.43 16.66
CA THR A 276 -28.26 2.40 17.65
C THR A 276 -27.39 3.65 17.81
N PHE A 277 -26.26 3.69 17.16
CA PHE A 277 -25.42 4.88 17.12
C PHE A 277 -25.83 5.76 15.94
N GLN A 278 -26.01 7.04 16.24
CA GLN A 278 -26.37 8.01 15.23
C GLN A 278 -25.18 8.28 14.31
N ILE A 279 -25.36 7.95 13.04
CA ILE A 279 -24.42 8.36 11.97
C ILE A 279 -24.82 9.78 11.58
N GLU A 280 -23.94 10.76 11.82
CA GLU A 280 -24.17 12.13 11.40
C GLU A 280 -24.04 12.26 9.89
N HIS A 281 -22.94 11.72 9.34
CA HIS A 281 -22.76 11.65 7.90
C HIS A 281 -21.78 10.54 7.50
N ILE A 282 -21.89 10.12 6.26
CA ILE A 282 -20.88 9.32 5.56
C ILE A 282 -20.42 10.17 4.38
N GLU A 283 -19.13 10.45 4.36
CA GLU A 283 -18.50 11.26 3.33
C GLU A 283 -17.55 10.39 2.49
N VAL A 284 -17.68 10.50 1.17
CA VAL A 284 -16.69 9.95 0.23
C VAL A 284 -15.67 11.04 -0.08
N TRP A 285 -14.40 10.70 -0.17
CA TRP A 285 -13.38 11.69 -0.50
C TRP A 285 -13.69 12.36 -1.84
N HIS A 286 -13.78 13.67 -1.84
CA HIS A 286 -14.27 14.52 -2.93
C HIS A 286 -13.50 14.39 -4.27
N GLU A 287 -12.31 13.78 -4.26
CA GLU A 287 -11.55 13.49 -5.47
C GLU A 287 -12.08 12.27 -6.26
N TRP A 288 -13.01 11.49 -5.71
CA TRP A 288 -13.70 10.45 -6.43
C TRP A 288 -14.88 11.02 -7.21
N LYS A 289 -14.90 10.72 -8.51
CA LYS A 289 -16.02 11.09 -9.39
C LYS A 289 -16.78 9.83 -9.77
N PHE A 290 -18.03 9.80 -9.39
CA PHE A 290 -18.98 8.76 -9.78
C PHE A 290 -19.65 9.17 -11.07
N SER A 291 -19.59 8.32 -12.11
CA SER A 291 -20.20 8.55 -13.41
C SER A 291 -20.81 7.26 -13.94
N PRO A 292 -21.70 7.33 -14.95
CA PRO A 292 -22.24 6.13 -15.61
C PRO A 292 -21.16 5.24 -16.24
N ASP A 293 -20.04 5.83 -16.63
CA ASP A 293 -18.90 5.12 -17.24
C ASP A 293 -17.98 4.47 -16.19
N GLY A 294 -18.26 4.70 -14.91
CA GLY A 294 -17.50 4.18 -13.78
C GLY A 294 -16.98 5.25 -12.82
N ILE A 295 -16.26 4.79 -11.80
CA ILE A 295 -15.66 5.67 -10.80
C ILE A 295 -14.23 6.00 -11.20
N GLN A 296 -13.92 7.29 -11.17
CA GLN A 296 -12.59 7.82 -11.47
C GLN A 296 -12.06 8.65 -10.31
N GLY A 297 -10.82 8.42 -9.91
CA GLY A 297 -10.12 9.28 -8.97
C GLY A 297 -9.29 10.33 -9.72
N ARG A 298 -9.31 11.59 -9.28
CA ARG A 298 -8.36 12.60 -9.78
C ARG A 298 -6.92 12.24 -9.46
N GLN A 299 -6.71 11.41 -8.45
CA GLN A 299 -5.43 10.83 -8.07
C GLN A 299 -5.44 9.35 -8.44
N PRO A 300 -5.13 8.97 -9.71
CA PRO A 300 -5.22 7.59 -10.14
C PRO A 300 -4.25 6.72 -9.34
N LYS A 301 -4.75 5.65 -8.74
CA LYS A 301 -3.93 4.73 -7.94
C LYS A 301 -3.22 3.74 -8.84
N TRP A 302 -1.91 3.71 -8.74
CA TRP A 302 -1.07 2.68 -9.34
C TRP A 302 -0.66 1.65 -8.29
N VAL A 303 -0.61 0.38 -8.66
CA VAL A 303 -0.07 -0.72 -7.84
C VAL A 303 0.76 -1.66 -8.71
N ASN A 304 1.67 -2.40 -8.09
CA ASN A 304 2.46 -3.41 -8.79
C ASN A 304 1.60 -4.63 -9.11
N THR A 305 1.19 -4.76 -10.36
CA THR A 305 0.50 -5.95 -10.86
C THR A 305 1.50 -6.97 -11.39
N THR A 306 1.01 -8.17 -11.71
CA THR A 306 1.79 -9.22 -12.35
C THR A 306 2.39 -8.78 -13.69
N HIS A 307 1.71 -7.88 -14.40
CA HIS A 307 2.09 -7.44 -15.74
C HIS A 307 3.03 -6.24 -15.73
N THR A 308 2.86 -5.34 -14.74
CA THR A 308 3.52 -4.04 -14.74
C THR A 308 4.83 -3.99 -13.97
N GLN A 309 5.02 -4.86 -12.97
CA GLN A 309 6.18 -4.82 -12.08
C GLN A 309 7.54 -4.84 -12.81
N ARG A 310 7.69 -5.66 -13.86
CA ARG A 310 8.91 -5.76 -14.64
C ARG A 310 9.30 -4.44 -15.34
N TRP A 311 8.35 -3.54 -15.52
CA TRP A 311 8.51 -2.27 -16.21
C TRP A 311 8.88 -1.11 -15.29
N GLN A 312 9.01 -1.35 -13.98
CA GLN A 312 9.47 -0.31 -13.06
C GLN A 312 10.81 0.27 -13.53
N PRO A 313 10.91 1.58 -13.77
CA PRO A 313 12.15 2.23 -14.17
C PRO A 313 13.10 2.36 -12.96
N THR A 314 14.39 2.55 -13.23
CA THR A 314 15.36 3.03 -12.24
C THR A 314 15.24 4.55 -12.07
N GLN A 315 15.91 5.11 -11.08
CA GLN A 315 15.98 6.57 -10.90
C GLN A 315 16.78 7.25 -12.02
N ALA A 316 17.82 6.58 -12.52
CA ALA A 316 18.64 7.08 -13.62
C ALA A 316 17.94 6.97 -14.97
N THR A 317 18.05 8.00 -15.78
CA THR A 317 17.61 8.00 -17.20
C THR A 317 18.81 8.23 -18.12
N PRO A 318 18.69 7.99 -19.44
CA PRO A 318 19.72 8.36 -20.40
C PRO A 318 19.89 9.87 -20.56
N VAL A 319 18.96 10.67 -20.05
CA VAL A 319 19.02 12.14 -20.08
C VAL A 319 19.77 12.62 -18.84
N PRO A 320 20.94 13.25 -18.97
CA PRO A 320 21.86 13.52 -17.85
C PRO A 320 21.25 14.33 -16.71
N ASN A 321 20.31 15.21 -17.02
CA ASN A 321 19.67 16.10 -16.07
C ASN A 321 18.18 15.76 -15.81
N LEU A 322 17.74 14.54 -16.13
CA LEU A 322 16.40 14.04 -15.79
C LEU A 322 16.50 12.81 -14.93
N ILE A 323 16.00 12.91 -13.71
CA ILE A 323 15.99 11.85 -12.68
C ILE A 323 14.55 11.46 -12.39
N LEU A 324 14.30 10.19 -12.12
CA LEU A 324 12.99 9.68 -11.73
C LEU A 324 12.94 9.41 -10.22
N ALA A 325 11.80 9.68 -9.60
CA ALA A 325 11.52 9.29 -8.23
C ALA A 325 10.05 8.87 -8.08
N GLY A 326 9.73 8.22 -6.98
CA GLY A 326 8.39 7.74 -6.67
C GLY A 326 8.36 6.23 -6.39
N ALA A 327 7.34 5.77 -5.68
CA ALA A 327 7.19 4.36 -5.30
C ALA A 327 7.05 3.39 -6.50
N HIS A 328 6.76 3.92 -7.70
CA HIS A 328 6.71 3.18 -8.95
C HIS A 328 8.11 2.91 -9.57
N THR A 329 9.16 3.50 -9.03
CA THR A 329 10.53 3.23 -9.47
C THR A 329 11.14 2.07 -8.65
N ARG A 330 12.22 1.48 -9.14
CA ARG A 330 12.89 0.36 -8.47
C ARG A 330 13.55 0.81 -7.17
N THR A 331 13.17 0.14 -6.08
CA THR A 331 13.72 0.34 -4.73
C THR A 331 13.94 -1.00 -4.05
N ASP A 332 14.71 -1.02 -2.96
CA ASP A 332 14.84 -2.23 -2.14
C ASP A 332 13.61 -2.47 -1.26
N ALA A 333 12.81 -1.42 -1.02
CA ALA A 333 11.51 -1.54 -0.39
C ALA A 333 10.57 -2.42 -1.20
N ASP A 334 10.59 -2.28 -2.53
CA ASP A 334 9.96 -3.17 -3.50
C ASP A 334 8.46 -3.43 -3.27
N VAL A 335 7.78 -2.44 -2.73
CA VAL A 335 6.32 -2.41 -2.56
C VAL A 335 5.81 -0.99 -2.81
N TRP A 336 4.55 -0.86 -3.20
CA TRP A 336 3.89 0.44 -3.29
C TRP A 336 3.63 0.98 -1.87
N SER A 337 4.54 1.80 -1.37
CA SER A 337 4.50 2.32 0.00
C SER A 337 5.21 3.66 0.14
N LEU A 338 4.98 4.35 1.26
CA LEU A 338 5.72 5.56 1.61
C LEU A 338 7.22 5.30 1.73
N GLU A 339 7.62 4.13 2.24
CA GLU A 339 9.04 3.78 2.34
C GLU A 339 9.70 3.68 0.97
N ALA A 340 9.01 3.09 -0.02
CA ALA A 340 9.53 3.04 -1.38
C ALA A 340 9.62 4.44 -1.99
N ALA A 341 8.65 5.32 -1.75
CA ALA A 341 8.69 6.70 -2.20
C ALA A 341 9.87 7.47 -1.58
N VAL A 342 10.08 7.34 -0.27
CA VAL A 342 11.20 7.98 0.44
C VAL A 342 12.54 7.43 -0.03
N GLU A 343 12.67 6.10 -0.15
CA GLU A 343 13.90 5.47 -0.64
C GLU A 343 14.22 5.94 -2.07
N SER A 344 13.21 6.04 -2.93
CA SER A 344 13.40 6.54 -4.30
C SER A 344 13.88 7.98 -4.31
N GLY A 345 13.36 8.82 -3.41
CA GLY A 345 13.81 10.20 -3.23
C GLY A 345 15.27 10.29 -2.78
N TRP A 346 15.69 9.47 -1.82
CA TRP A 346 17.12 9.40 -1.42
C TRP A 346 18.02 8.91 -2.55
N ARG A 347 17.58 7.93 -3.34
CA ARG A 347 18.32 7.44 -4.51
C ARG A 347 18.45 8.52 -5.58
N ALA A 348 17.39 9.29 -5.81
CA ALA A 348 17.41 10.43 -6.73
C ALA A 348 18.34 11.53 -6.21
N ALA A 349 18.23 11.89 -4.93
CA ALA A 349 19.10 12.88 -4.30
C ALA A 349 20.59 12.49 -4.35
N ARG A 350 20.91 11.20 -4.15
CA ARG A 350 22.29 10.71 -4.26
C ARG A 350 22.88 10.81 -5.66
N MET A 351 22.06 10.88 -6.70
CA MET A 351 22.55 11.13 -8.07
C MET A 351 22.99 12.59 -8.26
N ILE A 352 22.45 13.51 -7.45
CA ILE A 352 22.80 14.93 -7.46
C ILE A 352 23.97 15.17 -6.48
N GLU A 353 23.85 14.59 -5.28
CA GLU A 353 24.81 14.72 -4.18
C GLU A 353 25.24 13.32 -3.72
N PRO A 354 26.40 12.81 -4.16
CA PRO A 354 26.83 11.42 -3.90
C PRO A 354 26.97 11.05 -2.42
N GLU A 355 27.13 12.03 -1.53
CA GLU A 355 27.25 11.81 -0.08
C GLU A 355 25.90 11.44 0.57
N VAL A 356 24.78 11.63 -0.11
CA VAL A 356 23.46 11.27 0.39
C VAL A 356 23.39 9.77 0.67
N ARG A 357 23.16 9.44 1.93
CA ARG A 357 23.06 8.06 2.39
C ARG A 357 21.66 7.50 2.16
N VAL A 358 21.55 6.50 1.32
CA VAL A 358 20.31 5.69 1.21
C VAL A 358 20.29 4.67 2.33
N LEU A 359 19.27 4.72 3.17
CA LEU A 359 19.12 3.76 4.27
C LEU A 359 18.76 2.38 3.71
N PRO A 360 19.53 1.33 4.07
CA PRO A 360 19.27 -0.01 3.57
C PRO A 360 18.01 -0.59 4.20
N GLN A 361 17.23 -1.32 3.41
CA GLN A 361 16.13 -2.13 3.94
C GLN A 361 16.68 -3.27 4.81
N TYR A 362 15.97 -3.56 5.90
CA TYR A 362 16.36 -4.67 6.76
C TYR A 362 16.20 -6.01 6.02
N ARG A 363 17.32 -6.69 5.82
CA ARG A 363 17.40 -8.03 5.24
C ARG A 363 18.35 -8.87 6.07
N PRO A 364 17.87 -9.76 6.95
CA PRO A 364 18.74 -10.61 7.76
C PRO A 364 19.60 -11.51 6.87
N ALA A 365 20.83 -11.79 7.32
CA ALA A 365 21.79 -12.57 6.53
C ALA A 365 21.25 -13.96 6.13
N TRP A 366 20.55 -14.61 7.05
CA TRP A 366 19.95 -15.94 6.80
C TRP A 366 18.93 -15.91 5.66
N LEU A 367 18.14 -14.84 5.54
CA LEU A 367 17.16 -14.69 4.45
C LEU A 367 17.86 -14.48 3.10
N ARG A 368 18.99 -13.76 3.10
CA ARG A 368 19.80 -13.61 1.87
C ARG A 368 20.40 -14.94 1.42
N LEU A 369 20.89 -15.75 2.38
CA LEU A 369 21.42 -17.08 2.08
C LEU A 369 20.34 -18.03 1.57
N LEU A 370 19.15 -18.04 2.18
CA LEU A 370 18.02 -18.82 1.71
C LEU A 370 17.56 -18.37 0.31
N GLY A 371 17.50 -17.07 0.05
CA GLY A 371 17.17 -16.53 -1.26
C GLY A 371 18.19 -16.93 -2.33
N ALA A 372 19.49 -16.84 -2.04
CA ALA A 372 20.53 -17.26 -2.96
C ALA A 372 20.46 -18.78 -3.26
N PHE A 373 20.14 -19.58 -2.24
CA PHE A 373 19.94 -21.02 -2.41
C PHE A 373 18.67 -21.32 -3.23
N ASP A 374 17.61 -20.58 -2.99
CA ASP A 374 16.37 -20.69 -3.75
C ASP A 374 16.56 -20.30 -5.23
N ASP A 375 17.31 -19.22 -5.51
CA ASP A 375 17.70 -18.84 -6.87
C ASP A 375 18.52 -19.93 -7.57
N PHE A 376 19.39 -20.62 -6.84
CA PHE A 376 20.15 -21.77 -7.34
C PHE A 376 19.23 -22.95 -7.68
N LEU A 377 18.32 -23.31 -6.78
CA LEU A 377 17.33 -24.38 -7.00
C LEU A 377 16.45 -24.07 -8.22
N TYR A 378 15.99 -22.81 -8.34
CA TYR A 378 15.20 -22.38 -9.47
C TYR A 378 15.93 -22.57 -10.82
N ARG A 379 17.22 -22.24 -10.87
CA ARG A 379 18.06 -22.44 -12.08
C ARG A 379 18.19 -23.91 -12.45
N LEU A 380 18.09 -24.81 -11.49
CA LEU A 380 18.11 -26.26 -11.69
C LEU A 380 16.72 -26.84 -12.01
N GLY A 381 15.67 -26.01 -12.05
CA GLY A 381 14.29 -26.49 -12.19
C GLY A 381 13.78 -27.26 -10.96
N ALA A 382 14.44 -27.11 -9.81
CA ALA A 382 14.08 -27.79 -8.57
C ALA A 382 12.98 -27.01 -7.82
N PRO A 383 12.22 -27.68 -6.91
CA PRO A 383 11.25 -27.02 -6.06
C PRO A 383 11.89 -25.97 -5.14
N HIS A 384 11.07 -25.04 -4.64
CA HIS A 384 11.44 -24.01 -3.70
C HIS A 384 12.08 -24.58 -2.42
N VAL A 385 13.03 -23.84 -1.85
CA VAL A 385 13.78 -24.24 -0.64
C VAL A 385 12.90 -24.69 0.54
N LEU A 386 11.75 -24.07 0.74
CA LEU A 386 10.77 -24.47 1.76
C LEU A 386 10.09 -25.81 1.49
N VAL A 387 10.21 -26.34 0.30
CA VAL A 387 9.74 -27.70 -0.07
C VAL A 387 10.90 -28.70 0.04
N VAL A 388 12.07 -28.32 -0.50
CA VAL A 388 13.25 -29.19 -0.53
C VAL A 388 13.77 -29.51 0.87
N VAL A 389 13.90 -28.49 1.74
CA VAL A 389 14.48 -28.70 3.08
C VAL A 389 13.61 -29.57 3.98
N PRO A 390 12.30 -29.33 4.14
CA PRO A 390 11.45 -30.24 4.91
C PRO A 390 11.41 -31.65 4.35
N SER A 391 11.34 -31.79 3.01
CA SER A 391 11.32 -33.09 2.36
C SER A 391 12.63 -33.87 2.59
N ALA A 392 13.77 -33.19 2.50
CA ALA A 392 15.07 -33.80 2.79
C ALA A 392 15.20 -34.23 4.26
N VAL A 393 14.67 -33.44 5.19
CA VAL A 393 14.63 -33.78 6.62
C VAL A 393 13.76 -35.01 6.87
N VAL A 394 12.56 -35.07 6.28
CA VAL A 394 11.68 -36.24 6.42
C VAL A 394 12.33 -37.49 5.83
N VAL A 395 12.92 -37.41 4.64
CA VAL A 395 13.64 -38.54 4.03
C VAL A 395 14.81 -38.98 4.91
N GLY A 396 15.59 -38.03 5.45
CA GLY A 396 16.69 -38.32 6.36
C GLY A 396 16.21 -39.06 7.63
N LEU A 397 15.14 -38.62 8.24
CA LEU A 397 14.55 -39.28 9.42
C LEU A 397 14.05 -40.69 9.11
N VAL A 398 13.43 -40.91 7.94
CA VAL A 398 12.97 -42.25 7.49
C VAL A 398 14.17 -43.17 7.29
N ILE A 399 15.25 -42.68 6.68
CA ILE A 399 16.46 -43.49 6.49
C ILE A 399 17.08 -43.87 7.83
N VAL A 400 17.22 -42.89 8.78
CA VAL A 400 17.75 -43.15 10.11
C VAL A 400 16.91 -44.17 10.88
N ALA A 401 15.57 -44.01 10.85
CA ALA A 401 14.64 -44.94 11.46
C ALA A 401 14.76 -46.36 10.84
N GLY A 402 14.86 -46.42 9.53
CA GLY A 402 15.07 -47.70 8.83
C GLY A 402 16.38 -48.39 9.20
N VAL A 403 17.48 -47.64 9.30
CA VAL A 403 18.79 -48.18 9.72
C VAL A 403 18.72 -48.68 11.16
N LEU A 404 18.09 -47.93 12.06
CA LEU A 404 17.93 -48.33 13.47
C LEU A 404 17.06 -49.59 13.60
N LEU A 405 15.98 -49.73 12.85
CA LEU A 405 15.15 -50.94 12.84
C LEU A 405 15.91 -52.16 12.32
N LEU A 406 16.70 -51.99 11.25
CA LEU A 406 17.50 -53.07 10.70
C LEU A 406 18.68 -53.48 11.65
N SER A 407 19.25 -52.55 12.35
CA SER A 407 20.26 -52.85 13.35
C SER A 407 19.68 -53.60 14.58
N HIS A 408 18.44 -53.28 14.95
CA HIS A 408 17.74 -53.97 16.08
C HIS A 408 17.30 -55.40 15.73
N GLN A 409 17.09 -55.68 14.45
CA GLN A 409 16.78 -57.07 13.97
C GLN A 409 18.01 -57.96 13.84
N ARG A 410 19.21 -57.42 13.89
CA ARG A 410 20.47 -58.13 13.81
C ARG A 410 21.18 -58.33 15.16
N ALA A 411 20.67 -57.76 16.22
CA ALA A 411 21.05 -57.98 17.60
C ALA A 411 20.09 -58.93 18.34
#